data_493c76869777c69387c911cd0d53c433
#
_entry.id   493c76869777c69387c911cd0d53c433
#
_cell.length_a   1.000
_cell.length_b   1.000
_cell.length_c   1.000
_cell.angle_alpha   90.00
_cell.angle_beta   90.00
_cell.angle_gamma   90.00
#
_symmetry.space_group_name_H-M   'P 1'
#
loop_
_entity.id
_entity.type
_entity.pdbx_description
1 polymer ?
#
loop_
_entity_poly.entity_id
_entity_poly.type
_entity_poly.pdbx_seq_one_letter_code
_entity_poly.pdbx_strand_id
1 'polypeptide(L)'
;VIHVTKEVKEVATLSCGHNVSADELAQTRIYWLKDKKMVLTMMSGDVNIWPEYKNRTIFDITNNLSIVILALRPSDEGTYECVVLKYEKDAFKREHLAEVTLSVKAD
;
A
#
# COMPACT_ATOMS: atom_id res chain seq x y z
N VAL A 1 -5.54 13.63 2.29
CA VAL A 1 -4.70 12.92 3.27
C VAL A 1 -5.59 12.31 4.35
N ILE A 2 -5.40 11.04 4.61
CA ILE A 2 -6.14 10.30 5.62
C ILE A 2 -5.22 10.03 6.80
N HIS A 3 -5.75 10.22 8.02
CA HIS A 3 -5.00 9.93 9.25
C HIS A 3 -5.60 8.72 9.93
N VAL A 4 -4.74 7.75 10.26
CA VAL A 4 -5.12 6.54 10.99
C VAL A 4 -4.29 6.47 12.26
N THR A 5 -4.95 6.24 13.40
CA THR A 5 -4.28 6.08 14.69
C THR A 5 -4.58 4.69 15.24
N LYS A 6 -3.52 3.98 15.59
CA LYS A 6 -3.61 2.63 16.16
C LYS A 6 -2.65 2.49 17.31
N GLU A 7 -2.83 1.44 18.11
CA GLU A 7 -1.91 1.12 19.19
C GLU A 7 -0.94 0.02 18.77
N VAL A 8 0.17 -0.05 19.47
CA VAL A 8 1.16 -1.12 19.28
C VAL A 8 0.46 -2.48 19.38
N LYS A 9 0.86 -3.42 18.52
CA LYS A 9 0.35 -4.79 18.39
C LYS A 9 -0.98 -4.90 17.67
N GLU A 10 -1.69 -3.81 17.43
CA GLU A 10 -2.92 -3.86 16.62
C GLU A 10 -2.61 -4.10 15.14
N VAL A 11 -3.67 -4.33 14.37
CA VAL A 11 -3.60 -4.47 12.92
C VAL A 11 -4.06 -3.16 12.29
N ALA A 12 -3.31 -2.66 11.31
CA ALA A 12 -3.72 -1.49 10.54
C ALA A 12 -4.01 -1.89 9.11
N THR A 13 -5.17 -1.44 8.60
CA THR A 13 -5.51 -1.58 7.19
C THR A 13 -5.48 -0.18 6.58
N LEU A 14 -4.57 0.02 5.62
CA LEU A 14 -4.40 1.30 4.95
C LEU A 14 -4.93 1.17 3.54
N SER A 15 -5.99 1.92 3.23
CA SER A 15 -6.65 1.84 1.93
C SER A 15 -5.99 2.75 0.90
N CYS A 16 -5.84 2.25 -0.31
CA CYS A 16 -5.44 3.08 -1.44
C CYS A 16 -6.62 3.89 -2.00
N GLY A 17 -7.85 3.48 -1.65
CA GLY A 17 -9.04 4.18 -2.11
C GLY A 17 -9.28 4.06 -3.62
N HIS A 18 -8.82 2.99 -4.22
CA HIS A 18 -8.91 2.78 -5.66
C HIS A 18 -9.13 1.30 -5.95
N ASN A 19 -9.88 1.01 -7.00
CA ASN A 19 -10.16 -0.36 -7.42
C ASN A 19 -9.61 -0.62 -8.81
N VAL A 20 -9.13 -1.85 -9.02
CA VAL A 20 -8.66 -2.33 -10.31
C VAL A 20 -9.39 -3.62 -10.63
N SER A 21 -10.00 -3.72 -11.81
CA SER A 21 -10.67 -4.94 -12.22
C SER A 21 -9.66 -6.00 -12.66
N ALA A 22 -10.08 -7.26 -12.62
CA ALA A 22 -9.19 -8.38 -12.95
C ALA A 22 -8.57 -8.27 -14.34
N ASP A 23 -9.32 -7.77 -15.30
CA ASP A 23 -8.84 -7.63 -16.68
C ASP A 23 -7.90 -6.43 -16.88
N GLU A 24 -7.81 -5.53 -15.90
CA GLU A 24 -6.88 -4.40 -15.94
C GLU A 24 -5.53 -4.69 -15.26
N LEU A 25 -5.43 -5.79 -14.53
CA LEU A 25 -4.21 -6.10 -13.76
C LEU A 25 -2.95 -6.16 -14.62
N ALA A 26 -3.06 -6.68 -15.85
CA ALA A 26 -1.91 -6.81 -16.75
C ALA A 26 -1.30 -5.46 -17.14
N GLN A 27 -2.10 -4.39 -17.13
CA GLN A 27 -1.65 -3.05 -17.48
C GLN A 27 -1.46 -2.14 -16.26
N THR A 28 -1.49 -2.70 -15.06
CA THR A 28 -1.47 -1.90 -13.84
C THR A 28 -0.18 -2.15 -13.05
N ARG A 29 0.38 -1.05 -12.51
CA ARG A 29 1.47 -1.10 -11.53
C ARG A 29 1.02 -0.37 -10.29
N ILE A 30 1.32 -0.93 -9.14
CA ILE A 30 0.98 -0.33 -7.85
C ILE A 30 2.24 -0.29 -6.99
N TYR A 31 2.47 0.86 -6.35
CA TYR A 31 3.57 1.04 -5.42
C TYR A 31 3.02 1.52 -4.09
N TRP A 32 3.36 0.81 -3.03
CA TRP A 32 3.15 1.32 -1.67
C TRP A 32 4.50 1.72 -1.11
N LEU A 33 4.60 2.96 -0.62
CA LEU A 33 5.81 3.51 -0.03
C LEU A 33 5.53 3.98 1.39
N LYS A 34 6.55 3.95 2.23
CA LYS A 34 6.50 4.54 3.56
C LYS A 34 7.67 5.51 3.68
N ASP A 35 7.36 6.78 3.96
CA ASP A 35 8.35 7.85 4.05
C ASP A 35 9.29 7.84 2.83
N LYS A 36 8.69 7.70 1.64
CA LYS A 36 9.38 7.67 0.35
C LYS A 36 10.22 6.41 0.09
N LYS A 37 10.12 5.39 0.96
CA LYS A 37 10.83 4.12 0.77
C LYS A 37 9.85 3.02 0.41
N MET A 38 10.26 2.10 -0.43
CA MET A 38 9.41 1.04 -0.96
C MET A 38 8.97 0.05 0.12
N VAL A 39 7.68 -0.22 0.17
CA VAL A 39 7.08 -1.29 1.00
C VAL A 39 6.79 -2.49 0.12
N LEU A 40 6.05 -2.28 -0.96
CA LEU A 40 5.75 -3.35 -1.90
C LEU A 40 5.45 -2.77 -3.29
N THR A 41 5.54 -3.64 -4.28
CA THR A 41 5.09 -3.35 -5.64
C THR A 41 4.19 -4.46 -6.13
N MET A 42 3.27 -4.10 -7.01
CA MET A 42 2.53 -5.08 -7.80
C MET A 42 2.70 -4.68 -9.26
N MET A 43 3.21 -5.61 -10.07
CA MET A 43 3.37 -5.39 -11.50
C MET A 43 2.70 -6.52 -12.26
N SER A 44 1.68 -6.18 -13.04
CA SER A 44 0.92 -7.16 -13.83
C SER A 44 0.42 -8.35 -12.99
N GLY A 45 -0.04 -8.06 -11.77
CA GLY A 45 -0.56 -9.09 -10.86
C GLY A 45 0.49 -9.75 -9.97
N ASP A 46 1.77 -9.52 -10.21
CA ASP A 46 2.84 -10.10 -9.38
C ASP A 46 3.18 -9.15 -8.23
N VAL A 47 3.02 -9.63 -7.01
CA VAL A 47 3.29 -8.85 -5.80
C VAL A 47 4.69 -9.16 -5.29
N ASN A 48 5.45 -8.10 -5.03
CA ASN A 48 6.78 -8.20 -4.44
C ASN A 48 6.84 -7.32 -3.19
N ILE A 49 7.00 -7.94 -2.03
CA ILE A 49 7.07 -7.23 -0.74
C ILE A 49 8.52 -7.14 -0.32
N TRP A 50 8.96 -5.93 0.08
CA TRP A 50 10.34 -5.71 0.51
C TRP A 50 10.64 -6.52 1.78
N PRO A 51 11.89 -6.97 1.97
CA PRO A 51 12.23 -7.89 3.06
C PRO A 51 11.82 -7.41 4.46
N GLU A 52 11.88 -6.11 4.71
CA GLU A 52 11.52 -5.53 6.01
C GLU A 52 10.06 -5.75 6.37
N TYR A 53 9.21 -5.98 5.36
CA TYR A 53 7.76 -6.09 5.53
C TYR A 53 7.23 -7.49 5.27
N LYS A 54 8.08 -8.41 4.80
CA LYS A 54 7.67 -9.79 4.57
C LYS A 54 7.21 -10.44 5.87
N ASN A 55 6.19 -11.28 5.77
CA ASN A 55 5.60 -12.04 6.88
C ASN A 55 4.86 -11.16 7.90
N ARG A 56 4.75 -9.86 7.65
CA ARG A 56 4.01 -8.97 8.54
C ARG A 56 3.11 -7.99 7.79
N THR A 57 3.07 -8.11 6.47
CA THR A 57 2.27 -7.23 5.61
C THR A 57 1.55 -8.06 4.56
N ILE A 58 0.28 -7.78 4.38
CA ILE A 58 -0.56 -8.43 3.38
C ILE A 58 -1.06 -7.36 2.42
N PHE A 59 -1.02 -7.65 1.12
CA PHE A 59 -1.63 -6.78 0.12
C PHE A 59 -3.00 -7.35 -0.27
N ASP A 60 -4.05 -6.60 0.04
CA ASP A 60 -5.43 -7.00 -0.26
C ASP A 60 -5.95 -6.25 -1.48
N ILE A 61 -5.81 -6.87 -2.65
CA ILE A 61 -6.21 -6.28 -3.94
C ILE A 61 -7.70 -5.99 -3.97
N THR A 62 -8.50 -6.86 -3.39
CA THR A 62 -9.97 -6.76 -3.47
C THR A 62 -10.56 -5.72 -2.53
N ASN A 63 -9.76 -5.21 -1.59
CA ASN A 63 -10.20 -4.21 -0.62
C ASN A 63 -9.55 -2.87 -0.93
N ASN A 64 -9.93 -2.26 -2.06
CA ASN A 64 -9.42 -0.95 -2.49
C ASN A 64 -7.89 -0.88 -2.51
N LEU A 65 -7.23 -1.97 -2.91
CA LEU A 65 -5.77 -2.05 -3.00
C LEU A 65 -5.08 -1.72 -1.67
N SER A 66 -5.64 -2.24 -0.58
CA SER A 66 -5.16 -1.94 0.77
C SER A 66 -3.93 -2.76 1.14
N ILE A 67 -3.11 -2.19 2.04
CA ILE A 67 -2.11 -2.99 2.75
C ILE A 67 -2.59 -3.20 4.18
N VAL A 68 -2.34 -4.40 4.70
CA VAL A 68 -2.67 -4.77 6.07
C VAL A 68 -1.36 -5.05 6.79
N ILE A 69 -1.08 -4.26 7.83
CA ILE A 69 0.13 -4.40 8.62
C ILE A 69 -0.23 -5.08 9.93
N LEU A 70 0.38 -6.24 10.16
CA LEU A 70 0.10 -7.08 11.31
C LEU A 70 1.03 -6.73 12.48
N ALA A 71 0.48 -6.78 13.71
CA ALA A 71 1.25 -6.56 14.94
C ALA A 71 2.09 -5.29 14.89
N LEU A 72 1.43 -4.15 14.83
CA LEU A 72 2.08 -2.84 14.69
C LEU A 72 3.20 -2.61 15.71
N ARG A 73 4.28 -2.00 15.22
CA ARG A 73 5.44 -1.56 16.00
C ARG A 73 5.52 -0.05 15.96
N PRO A 74 6.18 0.59 16.93
CA PRO A 74 6.41 2.04 16.87
C PRO A 74 7.07 2.48 15.57
N SER A 75 7.95 1.65 15.00
CA SER A 75 8.65 1.95 13.75
C SER A 75 7.75 1.94 12.52
N ASP A 76 6.51 1.43 12.64
CA ASP A 76 5.56 1.44 11.53
C ASP A 76 4.89 2.81 11.34
N GLU A 77 5.04 3.70 12.31
CA GLU A 77 4.51 5.06 12.19
C GLU A 77 5.16 5.80 11.05
N GLY A 78 4.37 6.52 10.27
CA GLY A 78 4.89 7.30 9.17
C GLY A 78 3.83 7.64 8.14
N THR A 79 4.28 8.19 7.02
CA THR A 79 3.41 8.57 5.91
C THR A 79 3.52 7.53 4.81
N TYR A 80 2.39 6.90 4.50
CA TYR A 80 2.30 5.87 3.48
C TYR A 80 1.68 6.45 2.22
N GLU A 81 2.22 6.11 1.08
CA GLU A 81 1.68 6.52 -0.22
C GLU A 81 1.38 5.31 -1.08
N CYS A 82 0.23 5.34 -1.75
CA CYS A 82 -0.14 4.35 -2.74
C CYS A 82 -0.18 5.04 -4.10
N VAL A 83 0.61 4.55 -5.03
CA VAL A 83 0.66 5.09 -6.39
C VAL A 83 0.16 4.02 -7.35
N VAL A 84 -0.84 4.36 -8.16
CA VAL A 84 -1.40 3.46 -9.17
C VAL A 84 -1.06 4.01 -10.54
N LEU A 85 -0.38 3.20 -11.34
CA LEU A 85 -0.02 3.52 -12.72
C LEU A 85 -0.73 2.57 -13.67
N LYS A 86 -1.18 3.10 -14.79
CA LYS A 86 -1.81 2.32 -15.84
C LYS A 86 -1.07 2.51 -17.16
N TYR A 87 -0.85 1.41 -17.87
CA TYR A 87 -0.19 1.45 -19.17
C TYR A 87 -1.20 1.88 -20.24
N GLU A 88 -0.93 3.00 -20.87
CA GLU A 88 -1.76 3.53 -21.95
C GLU A 88 -0.86 4.18 -23.02
N LYS A 89 -1.14 3.89 -24.29
CA LYS A 89 -0.43 4.53 -25.42
C LYS A 89 1.10 4.50 -25.26
N ASP A 90 1.61 3.30 -24.99
CA ASP A 90 3.05 3.02 -24.89
C ASP A 90 3.76 3.66 -23.69
N ALA A 91 3.00 4.06 -22.66
CA ALA A 91 3.61 4.62 -21.46
C ALA A 91 2.76 4.31 -20.24
N PHE A 92 3.41 4.24 -19.06
CA PHE A 92 2.68 4.19 -17.80
C PHE A 92 2.35 5.60 -17.36
N LYS A 93 1.08 5.81 -16.98
CA LYS A 93 0.59 7.09 -16.51
C LYS A 93 0.00 6.91 -15.12
N ARG A 94 0.20 7.92 -14.27
CA ARG A 94 -0.39 7.89 -12.93
C ARG A 94 -1.91 8.02 -13.03
N GLU A 95 -2.60 7.03 -12.49
CA GLU A 95 -4.06 7.02 -12.45
C GLU A 95 -4.59 7.47 -11.09
N HIS A 96 -3.84 7.18 -10.02
CA HIS A 96 -4.29 7.47 -8.66
C HIS A 96 -3.10 7.61 -7.73
N LEU A 97 -3.25 8.50 -6.75
CA LEU A 97 -2.29 8.68 -5.67
C LEU A 97 -3.06 8.87 -4.38
N ALA A 98 -2.75 8.10 -3.37
CA ALA A 98 -3.34 8.25 -2.04
C ALA A 98 -2.24 8.41 -1.00
N GLU A 99 -2.51 9.17 0.04
CA GLU A 99 -1.58 9.35 1.14
C GLU A 99 -2.30 9.06 2.46
N VAL A 100 -1.70 8.21 3.28
CA VAL A 100 -2.24 7.85 4.59
C VAL A 100 -1.14 8.03 5.63
N THR A 101 -1.41 8.83 6.65
CA THR A 101 -0.50 8.99 7.78
C THR A 101 -0.93 8.06 8.90
N LEU A 102 -0.04 7.18 9.30
CA LEU A 102 -0.28 6.23 10.39
C LEU A 102 0.46 6.68 11.63
N SER A 103 -0.29 6.82 12.72
CA SER A 103 0.28 7.09 14.04
C SER A 103 0.12 5.83 14.88
N VAL A 104 1.19 5.42 15.55
CA VAL A 104 1.20 4.23 16.40
C VAL A 104 1.51 4.66 17.83
N LYS A 105 0.55 4.43 18.71
CA LYS A 105 0.69 4.81 20.11
C LYS A 105 1.17 3.64 20.96
N ALA A 106 2.05 3.93 21.90
CA ALA A 106 2.47 2.96 22.90
C ALA A 106 1.29 2.68 23.87
N ASP A 107 1.29 1.48 24.43
CA ASP A 107 0.30 1.09 25.44
C ASP A 107 0.42 1.95 26.70
#